data_1a079cdbe1234a825bfc005ae09f7773
#
_entry.id   1a079cdbe1234a825bfc005ae09f7773
#
_cell.length_a   1.000
_cell.length_b   1.000
_cell.length_c   1.000
_cell.angle_alpha   90.00
_cell.angle_beta   90.00
_cell.angle_gamma   90.00
#
_symmetry.space_group_name_H-M   'P 1'
#
loop_
_entity.id
_entity.type
_entity.pdbx_description
1 polymer ?
#
loop_
_entity_poly.entity_id
_entity_poly.type
_entity_poly.pdbx_seq_one_letter_code
_entity_poly.pdbx_strand_id
1 'polypeptide(L)'
;RSSAASDVYKRQTRKIVEDVVKEELQRVEGVSEVSVVGASLRAIKLIADPEKLNSYNISFQTILDKVNSENINTPGGKARYNDMEITVRTLGKYKNIDDIKNIVIANQDGRPIQLSDVVKVVDSWEDEDTYSRSNKVPSVMVLVRKQSKTNTVDVVDGVNASMEQMMENDLPKDIKVDVVRDQSAYIRENVADVWNAILFGGFLALLICLLYTSDAA
;
A
#
# COMPACT_ATOMS: atom_id res chain seq x y z
N ARG A 1 -3.76 0.79 -30.26
CA ARG A 1 -4.56 -0.33 -29.65
C ARG A 1 -3.78 -1.10 -28.57
N SER A 2 -2.46 -0.95 -28.47
CA SER A 2 -1.61 -1.64 -27.49
C SER A 2 -1.63 -0.99 -26.09
N SER A 3 -1.81 0.33 -26.01
CA SER A 3 -1.78 1.09 -24.75
C SER A 3 -2.91 0.70 -23.78
N ALA A 4 -4.15 0.66 -24.25
CA ALA A 4 -5.31 0.38 -23.39
C ALA A 4 -5.28 -1.03 -22.75
N ALA A 5 -4.81 -2.05 -23.48
CA ALA A 5 -4.68 -3.40 -22.92
C ALA A 5 -3.56 -3.48 -21.85
N SER A 6 -2.46 -2.75 -22.08
CA SER A 6 -1.38 -2.64 -21.10
C SER A 6 -1.84 -1.93 -19.81
N ASP A 7 -2.66 -0.90 -19.94
CA ASP A 7 -3.18 -0.14 -18.80
C ASP A 7 -4.19 -0.96 -17.99
N VAL A 8 -5.04 -1.76 -18.65
CA VAL A 8 -5.98 -2.66 -17.96
C VAL A 8 -5.21 -3.74 -17.18
N TYR A 9 -4.20 -4.34 -17.80
CA TYR A 9 -3.36 -5.34 -17.14
C TYR A 9 -2.62 -4.75 -15.93
N LYS A 10 -2.03 -3.57 -16.08
CA LYS A 10 -1.34 -2.86 -15.00
C LYS A 10 -2.27 -2.58 -13.81
N ARG A 11 -3.53 -2.21 -14.07
CA ARG A 11 -4.53 -1.96 -13.02
C ARG A 11 -4.97 -3.23 -12.29
N GLN A 12 -5.14 -4.33 -13.03
CA GLN A 12 -5.44 -5.63 -12.42
C GLN A 12 -4.28 -6.10 -11.54
N THR A 13 -3.04 -5.98 -12.04
CA THR A 13 -1.84 -6.28 -11.27
C THR A 13 -1.76 -5.42 -10.01
N ARG A 14 -2.04 -4.11 -10.09
CA ARG A 14 -2.08 -3.22 -8.93
C ARG A 14 -3.05 -3.69 -7.87
N LYS A 15 -4.25 -4.10 -8.28
CA LYS A 15 -5.26 -4.59 -7.33
C LYS A 15 -4.78 -5.84 -6.61
N ILE A 16 -4.22 -6.82 -7.33
CA ILE A 16 -3.66 -8.03 -6.71
C ILE A 16 -2.52 -7.68 -5.75
N VAL A 17 -1.64 -6.78 -6.14
CA VAL A 17 -0.53 -6.32 -5.29
C VAL A 17 -1.04 -5.62 -4.03
N GLU A 18 -2.09 -4.79 -4.13
CA GLU A 18 -2.68 -4.09 -2.98
C GLU A 18 -3.41 -5.04 -2.04
N ASP A 19 -4.20 -5.97 -2.59
CA ASP A 19 -5.07 -6.86 -1.81
C ASP A 19 -4.32 -8.06 -1.22
N VAL A 20 -3.28 -8.57 -1.88
CA VAL A 20 -2.55 -9.78 -1.47
C VAL A 20 -1.13 -9.45 -1.01
N VAL A 21 -0.30 -8.91 -1.91
CA VAL A 21 1.13 -8.75 -1.64
C VAL A 21 1.39 -7.76 -0.51
N LYS A 22 0.69 -6.64 -0.50
CA LYS A 22 0.85 -5.61 0.54
C LYS A 22 0.46 -6.13 1.92
N GLU A 23 -0.67 -6.84 2.02
CA GLU A 23 -1.13 -7.37 3.30
C GLU A 23 -0.18 -8.43 3.87
N GLU A 24 0.31 -9.35 3.04
CA GLU A 24 1.24 -10.39 3.49
C GLU A 24 2.61 -9.81 3.87
N LEU A 25 3.15 -8.88 3.07
CA LEU A 25 4.42 -8.23 3.41
C LEU A 25 4.33 -7.34 4.65
N GLN A 26 3.17 -6.77 4.97
CA GLN A 26 2.98 -6.03 6.21
C GLN A 26 2.98 -6.91 7.46
N ARG A 27 2.72 -8.21 7.33
CA ARG A 27 2.77 -9.18 8.43
C ARG A 27 4.17 -9.66 8.74
N VAL A 28 5.14 -9.42 7.84
CA VAL A 28 6.54 -9.82 8.06
C VAL A 28 7.12 -9.04 9.24
N GLU A 29 7.75 -9.76 10.17
CA GLU A 29 8.34 -9.15 11.34
C GLU A 29 9.41 -8.12 10.97
N GLY A 30 9.33 -6.95 11.58
CA GLY A 30 10.25 -5.85 11.33
C GLY A 30 9.91 -4.95 10.14
N VAL A 31 8.84 -5.23 9.40
CA VAL A 31 8.30 -4.32 8.38
C VAL A 31 7.47 -3.24 9.06
N SER A 32 7.71 -1.98 8.70
CA SER A 32 6.98 -0.81 9.19
C SER A 32 5.86 -0.40 8.24
N GLU A 33 6.15 -0.37 6.96
CA GLU A 33 5.23 0.13 5.94
C GLU A 33 5.50 -0.54 4.60
N VAL A 34 4.45 -0.86 3.89
CA VAL A 34 4.49 -1.31 2.50
C VAL A 34 3.71 -0.34 1.65
N SER A 35 4.40 0.33 0.74
CA SER A 35 3.82 1.29 -0.19
C SER A 35 3.84 0.73 -1.62
N VAL A 36 2.73 0.86 -2.32
CA VAL A 36 2.60 0.41 -3.71
C VAL A 36 2.55 1.62 -4.63
N VAL A 37 3.44 1.66 -5.61
CA VAL A 37 3.60 2.78 -6.56
C VAL A 37 3.42 2.30 -7.98
N GLY A 38 2.82 3.15 -8.81
CA GLY A 38 2.52 2.83 -10.21
C GLY A 38 1.16 2.17 -10.40
N ALA A 39 0.46 2.53 -11.44
CA ALA A 39 -0.96 2.31 -11.74
C ALA A 39 -1.91 3.07 -10.80
N SER A 40 -3.04 3.47 -11.37
CA SER A 40 -4.09 4.18 -10.63
C SER A 40 -4.98 3.22 -9.88
N LEU A 41 -5.40 3.60 -8.68
CA LEU A 41 -6.49 2.94 -7.96
C LEU A 41 -7.83 3.33 -8.57
N ARG A 42 -8.83 2.45 -8.43
CA ARG A 42 -10.20 2.79 -8.78
C ARG A 42 -10.71 3.86 -7.83
N ALA A 43 -11.20 4.95 -8.39
CA ALA A 43 -11.76 6.05 -7.65
C ALA A 43 -13.10 6.50 -8.24
N ILE A 44 -14.02 6.91 -7.41
CA ILE A 44 -15.25 7.53 -7.84
C ILE A 44 -15.03 9.03 -7.90
N LYS A 45 -14.99 9.58 -9.11
CA LYS A 45 -14.84 11.02 -9.33
C LYS A 45 -16.19 11.72 -9.23
N LEU A 46 -16.23 12.75 -8.41
CA LEU A 46 -17.37 13.64 -8.26
C LEU A 46 -17.07 14.93 -9.00
N ILE A 47 -17.68 15.11 -10.17
CA ILE A 47 -17.47 16.29 -11.01
C ILE A 47 -18.63 17.25 -10.74
N ALA A 48 -18.38 18.30 -9.96
CA ALA A 48 -19.38 19.29 -9.63
C ALA A 48 -19.65 20.24 -10.83
N ASP A 49 -20.91 20.60 -11.01
CA ASP A 49 -21.34 21.58 -12.01
C ASP A 49 -21.50 22.95 -11.31
N PRO A 50 -20.64 23.94 -11.64
CA PRO A 50 -20.67 25.24 -10.96
C PRO A 50 -21.98 26.00 -11.16
N GLU A 51 -22.63 25.87 -12.32
CA GLU A 51 -23.89 26.56 -12.61
C GLU A 51 -25.02 26.01 -11.76
N LYS A 52 -25.07 24.68 -11.63
CA LYS A 52 -26.06 24.02 -10.78
C LYS A 52 -25.82 24.32 -9.30
N LEU A 53 -24.56 24.30 -8.84
CA LEU A 53 -24.23 24.67 -7.47
C LEU A 53 -24.72 26.06 -7.12
N ASN A 54 -24.48 27.03 -8.02
CA ASN A 54 -24.94 28.40 -7.84
C ASN A 54 -26.47 28.49 -7.87
N SER A 55 -27.15 27.77 -8.76
CA SER A 55 -28.62 27.82 -8.85
C SER A 55 -29.33 27.28 -7.61
N TYR A 56 -28.75 26.28 -6.95
CA TYR A 56 -29.23 25.71 -5.69
C TYR A 56 -28.63 26.38 -4.44
N ASN A 57 -27.74 27.37 -4.61
CA ASN A 57 -27.03 28.05 -3.52
C ASN A 57 -26.29 27.06 -2.58
N ILE A 58 -25.66 26.01 -3.15
CA ILE A 58 -24.93 24.98 -2.43
C ILE A 58 -23.43 25.23 -2.62
N SER A 59 -22.68 25.27 -1.51
CA SER A 59 -21.23 25.37 -1.57
C SER A 59 -20.58 24.02 -1.83
N PHE A 60 -19.41 24.04 -2.49
CA PHE A 60 -18.63 22.81 -2.70
C PHE A 60 -18.22 22.16 -1.36
N GLN A 61 -17.95 22.96 -0.33
CA GLN A 61 -17.62 22.47 1.01
C GLN A 61 -18.78 21.66 1.62
N THR A 62 -20.01 22.08 1.42
CA THR A 62 -21.20 21.36 1.90
C THR A 62 -21.28 19.94 1.30
N ILE A 63 -20.91 19.80 0.03
CA ILE A 63 -20.85 18.48 -0.63
C ILE A 63 -19.77 17.60 0.01
N LEU A 64 -18.56 18.14 0.19
CA LEU A 64 -17.45 17.40 0.80
C LEU A 64 -17.80 16.92 2.21
N ASP A 65 -18.35 17.82 3.03
CA ASP A 65 -18.70 17.50 4.41
C ASP A 65 -19.80 16.42 4.47
N LYS A 66 -20.79 16.52 3.57
CA LYS A 66 -21.88 15.55 3.52
C LYS A 66 -21.41 14.17 3.05
N VAL A 67 -20.65 14.11 1.96
CA VAL A 67 -20.08 12.84 1.45
C VAL A 67 -19.17 12.19 2.49
N ASN A 68 -18.31 12.97 3.15
CA ASN A 68 -17.43 12.46 4.19
C ASN A 68 -18.22 11.97 5.42
N SER A 69 -19.23 12.70 5.87
CA SER A 69 -20.02 12.33 7.05
C SER A 69 -20.84 11.05 6.86
N GLU A 70 -21.23 10.75 5.63
CA GLU A 70 -21.99 9.55 5.32
C GLU A 70 -21.11 8.33 4.96
N ASN A 71 -19.83 8.55 4.60
CA ASN A 71 -18.87 7.49 4.27
C ASN A 71 -18.11 6.96 5.51
N ILE A 72 -18.67 7.07 6.70
CA ILE A 72 -18.03 6.65 7.94
C ILE A 72 -18.75 5.43 8.52
N ASN A 73 -17.98 4.40 8.88
CA ASN A 73 -18.49 3.32 9.72
C ASN A 73 -18.55 3.81 11.17
N THR A 74 -19.74 4.16 11.63
CA THR A 74 -19.93 4.60 13.01
C THR A 74 -20.19 3.37 13.90
N PRO A 75 -19.40 3.16 14.95
CA PRO A 75 -19.73 2.14 15.93
C PRO A 75 -21.04 2.54 16.63
N GLY A 76 -22.09 1.78 16.42
CA GLY A 76 -23.43 2.00 17.00
C GLY A 76 -23.54 1.71 18.50
N GLY A 77 -22.40 1.43 19.15
CA GLY A 77 -22.35 1.09 20.56
C GLY A 77 -22.65 -0.40 20.85
N LYS A 78 -22.78 -0.69 22.13
CA LYS A 78 -23.06 -2.03 22.63
C LYS A 78 -24.48 -2.07 23.20
N ALA A 79 -25.30 -2.93 22.68
CA ALA A 79 -26.63 -3.21 23.24
C ALA A 79 -26.55 -4.47 24.11
N ARG A 80 -27.08 -4.41 25.35
CA ARG A 80 -27.26 -5.59 26.21
C ARG A 80 -28.68 -6.11 26.08
N TYR A 81 -28.77 -7.37 25.72
CA TYR A 81 -30.04 -8.09 25.73
C TYR A 81 -29.84 -9.42 26.45
N ASN A 82 -30.47 -9.57 27.58
CA ASN A 82 -30.27 -10.67 28.52
C ASN A 82 -28.79 -10.95 28.75
N ASP A 83 -28.05 -11.46 29.23
CA ASP A 83 -26.59 -11.61 29.42
C ASP A 83 -25.72 -11.59 28.16
N MET A 84 -26.29 -11.24 27.00
CA MET A 84 -25.53 -11.08 25.74
C MET A 84 -25.23 -9.64 25.43
N GLU A 85 -23.95 -9.32 25.19
CA GLU A 85 -23.49 -8.03 24.70
C GLU A 85 -23.38 -8.06 23.17
N ILE A 86 -24.28 -7.37 22.49
CA ILE A 86 -24.34 -7.28 21.03
C ILE A 86 -23.69 -5.98 20.60
N THR A 87 -22.59 -6.08 19.84
CA THR A 87 -21.97 -4.90 19.22
C THR A 87 -22.74 -4.51 17.96
N VAL A 88 -23.39 -3.38 17.98
CA VAL A 88 -24.06 -2.81 16.81
C VAL A 88 -23.06 -2.01 16.02
N ARG A 89 -22.93 -2.27 14.72
CA ARG A 89 -22.14 -1.47 13.77
C ARG A 89 -23.07 -0.94 12.69
N THR A 90 -23.07 0.36 12.50
CA THR A 90 -23.70 0.96 11.33
C THR A 90 -22.68 0.94 10.18
N LEU A 91 -22.99 0.19 9.13
CA LEU A 91 -22.18 0.13 7.91
C LEU A 91 -22.54 1.33 7.04
N GLY A 92 -21.77 2.41 7.19
CA GLY A 92 -21.96 3.65 6.41
C GLY A 92 -21.17 3.71 5.10
N LYS A 93 -20.33 2.70 4.81
CA LYS A 93 -19.58 2.69 3.54
C LYS A 93 -20.49 2.37 2.37
N TYR A 94 -20.41 3.20 1.32
CA TYR A 94 -21.14 2.99 0.08
C TYR A 94 -20.72 1.68 -0.59
N LYS A 95 -21.69 0.87 -0.98
CA LYS A 95 -21.47 -0.39 -1.69
C LYS A 95 -21.58 -0.21 -3.19
N ASN A 96 -22.44 0.70 -3.63
CA ASN A 96 -22.74 0.95 -5.03
C ASN A 96 -22.63 2.44 -5.37
N ILE A 97 -22.40 2.72 -6.64
CA ILE A 97 -22.36 4.10 -7.17
C ILE A 97 -23.71 4.81 -7.01
N ASP A 98 -24.80 4.06 -7.08
CA ASP A 98 -26.14 4.62 -6.95
C ASP A 98 -26.43 5.08 -5.50
N ASP A 99 -25.84 4.44 -4.50
CA ASP A 99 -25.91 4.90 -3.11
C ASP A 99 -25.33 6.33 -2.98
N ILE A 100 -24.22 6.58 -3.69
CA ILE A 100 -23.56 7.89 -3.70
C ILE A 100 -24.40 8.92 -4.44
N LYS A 101 -25.02 8.57 -5.57
CA LYS A 101 -25.88 9.48 -6.34
C LYS A 101 -27.09 9.96 -5.56
N ASN A 102 -27.63 9.09 -4.71
CA ASN A 102 -28.86 9.32 -3.95
C ASN A 102 -28.63 10.07 -2.62
N ILE A 103 -27.40 10.46 -2.31
CA ILE A 103 -27.12 11.26 -1.11
C ILE A 103 -27.89 12.56 -1.16
N VAL A 104 -28.65 12.85 -0.12
CA VAL A 104 -29.36 14.13 0.03
C VAL A 104 -28.39 15.18 0.60
N ILE A 105 -28.07 16.19 -0.20
CA ILE A 105 -27.13 17.26 0.17
C ILE A 105 -27.83 18.38 0.92
N ALA A 106 -29.00 18.77 0.46
CA ALA A 106 -29.79 19.86 1.02
C ALA A 106 -31.28 19.62 0.84
N ASN A 107 -32.10 20.36 1.60
CA ASN A 107 -33.53 20.44 1.41
C ASN A 107 -33.91 21.88 1.05
N GLN A 108 -34.54 22.09 -0.10
CA GLN A 108 -35.01 23.39 -0.54
C GLN A 108 -36.52 23.31 -0.78
N ASP A 109 -37.26 24.16 -0.10
CA ASP A 109 -38.75 24.22 -0.19
C ASP A 109 -39.46 22.86 0.00
N GLY A 110 -38.90 22.02 0.91
CA GLY A 110 -39.42 20.67 1.18
C GLY A 110 -39.05 19.62 0.13
N ARG A 111 -38.22 19.95 -0.85
CA ARG A 111 -37.70 19.01 -1.84
C ARG A 111 -36.24 18.63 -1.51
N PRO A 112 -35.95 17.35 -1.39
CA PRO A 112 -34.58 16.91 -1.20
C PRO A 112 -33.77 17.11 -2.50
N ILE A 113 -32.60 17.76 -2.39
CA ILE A 113 -31.65 17.88 -3.49
C ILE A 113 -30.63 16.75 -3.33
N GLN A 114 -30.56 15.89 -4.34
CA GLN A 114 -29.63 14.77 -4.35
C GLN A 114 -28.29 15.18 -4.94
N LEU A 115 -27.24 14.42 -4.60
CA LEU A 115 -25.89 14.64 -5.13
C LEU A 115 -25.89 14.60 -6.67
N SER A 116 -26.64 13.68 -7.26
CA SER A 116 -26.80 13.54 -8.72
C SER A 116 -27.37 14.77 -9.43
N ASP A 117 -28.06 15.67 -8.71
CA ASP A 117 -28.65 16.87 -9.30
C ASP A 117 -27.58 17.93 -9.60
N VAL A 118 -26.52 17.98 -8.80
CA VAL A 118 -25.49 19.01 -8.86
C VAL A 118 -24.09 18.47 -9.19
N VAL A 119 -23.88 17.13 -9.12
CA VAL A 119 -22.60 16.49 -9.33
C VAL A 119 -22.76 15.29 -10.28
N LYS A 120 -21.88 15.19 -11.26
CA LYS A 120 -21.76 14.00 -12.09
C LYS A 120 -20.85 12.98 -11.39
N VAL A 121 -21.44 11.86 -10.99
CA VAL A 121 -20.70 10.74 -10.39
C VAL A 121 -20.17 9.83 -11.50
N VAL A 122 -18.85 9.67 -11.57
CA VAL A 122 -18.17 8.86 -12.59
C VAL A 122 -17.31 7.82 -11.94
N ASP A 123 -17.50 6.55 -12.31
CA ASP A 123 -16.56 5.49 -11.99
C ASP A 123 -15.30 5.67 -12.84
N SER A 124 -14.21 5.93 -12.21
CA SER A 124 -12.96 6.31 -12.86
C SER A 124 -11.76 5.75 -12.09
N TRP A 125 -10.62 6.29 -12.36
CA TRP A 125 -9.36 5.96 -11.71
C TRP A 125 -8.73 7.24 -11.17
N GLU A 126 -7.96 7.11 -10.08
CA GLU A 126 -7.13 8.22 -9.61
C GLU A 126 -6.22 8.70 -10.74
N ASP A 127 -5.90 9.98 -10.73
CA ASP A 127 -4.93 10.52 -11.67
C ASP A 127 -3.55 9.93 -11.35
N GLU A 128 -2.82 9.51 -12.39
CA GLU A 128 -1.49 8.91 -12.19
C GLU A 128 -0.47 10.00 -11.93
N ASP A 129 -0.12 10.21 -10.66
CA ASP A 129 0.94 11.15 -10.27
C ASP A 129 2.35 10.52 -10.40
N THR A 130 2.42 9.19 -10.43
CA THR A 130 3.70 8.46 -10.45
C THR A 130 3.67 7.30 -11.43
N TYR A 131 4.62 7.28 -12.34
CA TYR A 131 4.81 6.20 -13.30
C TYR A 131 5.94 5.28 -12.87
N SER A 132 5.65 3.96 -12.82
CA SER A 132 6.67 2.93 -12.60
C SER A 132 6.89 2.13 -13.89
N ARG A 133 8.16 1.91 -14.23
CA ARG A 133 8.58 1.10 -15.38
C ARG A 133 9.80 0.27 -14.99
N SER A 134 9.76 -1.01 -15.30
CA SER A 134 10.93 -1.88 -15.24
C SER A 134 11.30 -2.28 -16.66
N ASN A 135 12.56 -2.06 -17.07
CA ASN A 135 13.04 -2.37 -18.42
C ASN A 135 12.15 -1.82 -19.55
N LYS A 136 11.67 -0.58 -19.43
CA LYS A 136 10.74 0.10 -20.35
C LYS A 136 9.32 -0.49 -20.39
N VAL A 137 9.02 -1.51 -19.61
CA VAL A 137 7.68 -2.08 -19.48
C VAL A 137 6.97 -1.42 -18.29
N PRO A 138 5.71 -0.97 -18.45
CA PRO A 138 4.93 -0.48 -17.32
C PRO A 138 4.83 -1.54 -16.24
N SER A 139 5.14 -1.16 -14.99
CA SER A 139 5.20 -2.06 -13.85
C SER A 139 4.57 -1.44 -12.62
N VAL A 140 4.28 -2.26 -11.63
CA VAL A 140 3.90 -1.84 -10.28
C VAL A 140 5.11 -2.04 -9.38
N MET A 141 5.49 -1.02 -8.61
CA MET A 141 6.60 -1.08 -7.69
C MET A 141 6.09 -1.19 -6.25
N VAL A 142 6.65 -2.12 -5.51
CA VAL A 142 6.39 -2.29 -4.09
C VAL A 142 7.62 -1.83 -3.31
N LEU A 143 7.40 -0.90 -2.39
CA LEU A 143 8.41 -0.34 -1.53
C LEU A 143 8.17 -0.83 -0.11
N VAL A 144 9.10 -1.62 0.42
CA VAL A 144 9.05 -2.13 1.79
C VAL A 144 9.98 -1.32 2.67
N ARG A 145 9.45 -0.76 3.75
CA ARG A 145 10.21 -0.03 4.77
C ARG A 145 10.29 -0.83 6.06
N LYS A 146 11.50 -0.99 6.58
CA LYS A 146 11.70 -1.65 7.86
C LYS A 146 11.43 -0.71 9.04
N GLN A 147 11.14 -1.29 10.19
CA GLN A 147 11.04 -0.57 11.46
C GLN A 147 12.41 -0.04 11.89
N SER A 148 12.40 1.02 12.69
CA SER A 148 13.63 1.52 13.31
C SER A 148 14.21 0.48 14.26
N LYS A 149 15.54 0.33 14.25
CA LYS A 149 16.30 -0.60 15.10
C LYS A 149 16.18 -2.09 14.75
N THR A 150 15.43 -2.50 13.73
CA THR A 150 15.44 -3.89 13.27
C THR A 150 16.63 -4.19 12.38
N ASN A 151 17.07 -5.45 12.37
CA ASN A 151 18.13 -5.92 11.48
C ASN A 151 17.63 -5.90 10.02
N THR A 152 18.36 -5.23 9.14
CA THR A 152 17.96 -5.12 7.72
C THR A 152 18.02 -6.46 7.01
N VAL A 153 19.00 -7.29 7.34
CA VAL A 153 19.20 -8.61 6.69
C VAL A 153 18.03 -9.53 7.03
N ASP A 154 17.66 -9.61 8.31
CA ASP A 154 16.56 -10.49 8.76
C ASP A 154 15.22 -10.08 8.13
N VAL A 155 14.96 -8.75 8.04
CA VAL A 155 13.73 -8.24 7.41
C VAL A 155 13.71 -8.57 5.93
N VAL A 156 14.82 -8.41 5.20
CA VAL A 156 14.88 -8.74 3.77
C VAL A 156 14.72 -10.25 3.55
N ASP A 157 15.31 -11.08 4.39
CA ASP A 157 15.14 -12.53 4.32
C ASP A 157 13.68 -12.93 4.55
N GLY A 158 13.02 -12.34 5.55
CA GLY A 158 11.60 -12.57 5.80
C GLY A 158 10.72 -12.12 4.63
N VAL A 159 11.02 -10.96 4.03
CA VAL A 159 10.31 -10.46 2.85
C VAL A 159 10.50 -11.39 1.65
N ASN A 160 11.73 -11.84 1.38
CA ASN A 160 12.00 -12.75 0.27
C ASN A 160 11.30 -14.09 0.45
N ALA A 161 11.34 -14.68 1.65
CA ALA A 161 10.65 -15.93 1.96
C ALA A 161 9.14 -15.80 1.78
N SER A 162 8.55 -14.70 2.26
CA SER A 162 7.12 -14.41 2.06
C SER A 162 6.77 -14.24 0.58
N MET A 163 7.63 -13.56 -0.20
CA MET A 163 7.43 -13.39 -1.65
C MET A 163 7.51 -14.72 -2.41
N GLU A 164 8.45 -15.59 -2.08
CA GLU A 164 8.55 -16.92 -2.70
C GLU A 164 7.29 -17.74 -2.43
N GLN A 165 6.81 -17.75 -1.19
CA GLN A 165 5.58 -18.44 -0.82
C GLN A 165 4.36 -17.90 -1.58
N MET A 166 4.24 -16.58 -1.72
CA MET A 166 3.14 -15.96 -2.48
C MET A 166 3.22 -16.26 -3.97
N MET A 167 4.42 -16.28 -4.56
CA MET A 167 4.60 -16.64 -5.97
C MET A 167 4.19 -18.08 -6.27
N GLU A 168 4.34 -18.98 -5.31
CA GLU A 168 3.95 -20.38 -5.48
C GLU A 168 2.44 -20.62 -5.34
N ASN A 169 1.79 -19.92 -4.38
CA ASN A 169 0.44 -20.24 -3.94
C ASN A 169 -0.62 -19.21 -4.33
N ASP A 170 -0.29 -17.91 -4.27
CA ASP A 170 -1.30 -16.85 -4.27
C ASP A 170 -1.27 -15.95 -5.50
N LEU A 171 -0.13 -15.87 -6.19
CA LEU A 171 0.01 -14.99 -7.34
C LEU A 171 -0.25 -15.72 -8.66
N PRO A 172 -0.94 -15.08 -9.63
CA PRO A 172 -1.05 -15.58 -10.99
C PRO A 172 0.32 -15.80 -11.63
N LYS A 173 0.50 -16.90 -12.34
CA LYS A 173 1.78 -17.31 -12.99
C LYS A 173 2.30 -16.35 -14.06
N ASP A 174 1.48 -15.42 -14.51
CA ASP A 174 1.83 -14.39 -15.50
C ASP A 174 2.45 -13.15 -14.85
N ILE A 175 2.40 -13.01 -13.52
CA ILE A 175 3.05 -11.93 -12.79
C ILE A 175 4.52 -12.30 -12.56
N LYS A 176 5.42 -11.45 -13.09
CA LYS A 176 6.86 -11.55 -12.83
C LYS A 176 7.26 -10.55 -11.76
N VAL A 177 8.05 -11.01 -10.80
CA VAL A 177 8.59 -10.18 -9.72
C VAL A 177 10.09 -10.05 -9.90
N ASP A 178 10.58 -8.82 -9.96
CA ASP A 178 11.99 -8.49 -10.05
C ASP A 178 12.40 -7.66 -8.83
N VAL A 179 13.46 -8.04 -8.14
CA VAL A 179 14.05 -7.26 -7.05
C VAL A 179 14.92 -6.16 -7.66
N VAL A 180 14.47 -4.91 -7.55
CA VAL A 180 15.16 -3.75 -8.12
C VAL A 180 16.30 -3.28 -7.21
N ARG A 181 16.09 -3.35 -5.90
CA ARG A 181 17.07 -2.87 -4.92
C ARG A 181 16.99 -3.71 -3.65
N ASP A 182 18.10 -4.36 -3.32
CA ASP A 182 18.32 -5.09 -2.08
C ASP A 182 19.46 -4.43 -1.29
N GLN A 183 19.13 -3.92 -0.10
CA GLN A 183 20.14 -3.32 0.78
C GLN A 183 20.88 -4.37 1.60
N SER A 184 20.34 -5.57 1.77
CA SER A 184 20.96 -6.62 2.55
C SER A 184 22.22 -7.17 1.88
N ALA A 185 22.23 -7.24 0.56
CA ALA A 185 23.39 -7.71 -0.20
C ALA A 185 24.65 -6.91 0.12
N TYR A 186 24.54 -5.57 0.09
CA TYR A 186 25.64 -4.68 0.46
C TYR A 186 26.08 -4.84 1.92
N ILE A 187 25.14 -5.02 2.84
CA ILE A 187 25.44 -5.22 4.26
C ILE A 187 26.18 -6.55 4.47
N ARG A 188 25.74 -7.64 3.82
CA ARG A 188 26.39 -8.96 3.90
C ARG A 188 27.81 -8.91 3.37
N GLU A 189 28.04 -8.25 2.25
CA GLU A 189 29.35 -8.08 1.65
C GLU A 189 30.30 -7.35 2.60
N ASN A 190 29.88 -6.20 3.15
CA ASN A 190 30.67 -5.44 4.11
C ASN A 190 30.98 -6.25 5.39
N VAL A 191 30.01 -7.01 5.91
CA VAL A 191 30.25 -7.86 7.10
C VAL A 191 31.24 -8.98 6.77
N ALA A 192 31.13 -9.60 5.61
CA ALA A 192 32.08 -10.61 5.17
C ALA A 192 33.52 -10.06 5.05
N ASP A 193 33.66 -8.85 4.50
CA ASP A 193 34.97 -8.18 4.39
C ASP A 193 35.56 -7.88 5.75
N VAL A 194 34.76 -7.42 6.71
CA VAL A 194 35.22 -7.20 8.10
C VAL A 194 35.69 -8.53 8.75
N TRP A 195 34.94 -9.61 8.58
CA TRP A 195 35.33 -10.92 9.08
C TRP A 195 36.63 -11.41 8.47
N ASN A 196 36.81 -11.27 7.16
CA ASN A 196 38.03 -11.60 6.48
C ASN A 196 39.23 -10.79 7.01
N ALA A 197 39.06 -9.48 7.20
CA ALA A 197 40.07 -8.60 7.75
C ALA A 197 40.48 -9.01 9.19
N ILE A 198 39.50 -9.37 10.05
CA ILE A 198 39.77 -9.87 11.41
C ILE A 198 40.50 -11.19 11.38
N LEU A 199 40.12 -12.14 10.54
CA LEU A 199 40.76 -13.43 10.42
C LEU A 199 42.22 -13.28 9.94
N PHE A 200 42.45 -12.51 8.87
CA PHE A 200 43.81 -12.27 8.36
C PHE A 200 44.67 -11.50 9.34
N GLY A 201 44.15 -10.44 9.96
CA GLY A 201 44.85 -9.64 10.95
C GLY A 201 45.18 -10.45 12.22
N GLY A 202 44.20 -11.23 12.70
CA GLY A 202 44.40 -12.13 13.84
C GLY A 202 45.41 -13.22 13.57
N PHE A 203 45.37 -13.85 12.39
CA PHE A 203 46.33 -14.84 11.97
C PHE A 203 47.77 -14.26 11.90
N LEU A 204 47.90 -13.07 11.27
CA LEU A 204 49.17 -12.39 11.15
C LEU A 204 49.75 -12.01 12.53
N ALA A 205 48.92 -11.50 13.42
CA ALA A 205 49.32 -11.15 14.79
C ALA A 205 49.79 -12.38 15.56
N LEU A 206 49.07 -13.51 15.47
CA LEU A 206 49.50 -14.79 16.09
C LEU A 206 50.79 -15.27 15.52
N LEU A 207 51.00 -15.19 14.21
CA LEU A 207 52.22 -15.59 13.54
C LEU A 207 53.42 -14.75 13.99
N ILE A 208 53.27 -13.44 14.09
CA ILE A 208 54.33 -12.54 14.61
C ILE A 208 54.63 -12.84 16.08
N CYS A 209 53.61 -13.04 16.92
CA CYS A 209 53.81 -13.40 18.32
C CYS A 209 54.57 -14.73 18.46
N LEU A 210 54.22 -15.75 17.68
CA LEU A 210 54.92 -17.03 17.69
C LEU A 210 56.40 -16.93 17.26
N LEU A 211 56.62 -16.15 16.19
CA LEU A 211 58.05 -15.93 15.74
C LEU A 211 58.82 -15.15 16.77
N TYR A 212 58.23 -14.13 17.39
CA TYR A 212 58.95 -13.34 18.42
C TYR A 212 59.20 -14.13 19.70
N THR A 213 58.26 -14.98 20.13
CA THR A 213 58.46 -15.81 21.33
C THR A 213 59.38 -17.00 21.06
N SER A 214 59.51 -17.47 19.81
CA SER A 214 60.43 -18.55 19.44
C SER A 214 61.95 -18.09 19.42
N ASP A 215 62.18 -16.78 19.15
CA ASP A 215 63.52 -16.21 19.15
C ASP A 215 64.05 -15.85 20.57
N ALA A 216 63.19 -15.91 21.60
CA ALA A 216 63.51 -15.58 22.98
C ALA A 216 63.82 -16.82 23.85
N ALA A 217 63.92 -18.03 23.29
CA ALA A 217 64.29 -19.26 23.93
C ALA A 217 65.65 -19.76 23.39
#